data_d3bfeccdcf38bf2232201beea3c3b849
#
_entry.id   d3bfeccdcf38bf2232201beea3c3b849
#
_cell.length_a   1.000
_cell.length_b   1.000
_cell.length_c   1.000
_cell.angle_alpha   90.00
_cell.angle_beta   90.00
_cell.angle_gamma   90.00
#
_symmetry.space_group_name_H-M   'P 1'
#
loop_
_entity.id
_entity.type
_entity.pdbx_description
1 polymer ?
#
loop_
_entity_poly.entity_id
_entity_poly.type
_entity_poly.pdbx_seq_one_letter_code
_entity_poly.pdbx_strand_id
1 'polypeptide(L)'
;PLTSSAASDVYKRQLLSLFNSVLLVGEHRTIIHEGIEREYILHVPENLNNDSSIVFVIHGYTGSAEGIAAYSGMNSIAEREGFIAVYPQGTIDSYGNAFFNVSYEFNDESTINDVSFIRELVKSISHEFNLKRKKAFATGMSNGGEMSYLLACTSSDLFKAVAPVAGVLMKGLKDSCELNSPVPVFEIHGTADKISLFEGDFNNEEGWGAYYDLPSTIDFFAERYQLVNKSVKQITSKESGADYDIFFERHWTDDLEEEVWMYRIEGGRHVWPGSKFKWWDDPLARLYFGSGNEDI
;
A
#
# COMPACT_ATOMS: atom_id res chain seq x y z
N PRO A 1 -47.67 8.55 -9.60
CA PRO A 1 -46.74 9.45 -8.92
C PRO A 1 -46.43 8.85 -7.54
N LEU A 2 -45.15 8.65 -7.29
CA LEU A 2 -44.66 8.26 -5.97
C LEU A 2 -45.06 9.35 -4.98
N THR A 3 -45.72 8.98 -3.90
CA THR A 3 -46.14 9.91 -2.85
C THR A 3 -44.90 10.56 -2.22
N SER A 4 -44.97 11.81 -1.80
CA SER A 4 -43.87 12.61 -1.25
C SER A 4 -43.12 11.94 -0.07
N SER A 5 -43.75 11.00 0.61
CA SER A 5 -43.23 10.19 1.70
C SER A 5 -42.20 9.15 1.19
N ALA A 6 -42.47 8.46 0.08
CA ALA A 6 -41.57 7.45 -0.46
C ALA A 6 -40.28 8.07 -1.03
N ALA A 7 -40.36 9.25 -1.65
CA ALA A 7 -39.17 10.01 -2.11
C ALA A 7 -38.34 10.49 -0.94
N SER A 8 -38.94 10.93 0.17
CA SER A 8 -38.24 11.31 1.41
C SER A 8 -37.52 10.14 2.06
N ASP A 9 -38.11 8.95 2.05
CA ASP A 9 -37.51 7.75 2.65
C ASP A 9 -36.35 7.18 1.82
N VAL A 10 -36.46 7.27 0.49
CA VAL A 10 -35.33 6.94 -0.42
C VAL A 10 -34.17 7.92 -0.22
N TYR A 11 -34.47 9.23 -0.12
CA TYR A 11 -33.44 10.25 0.12
C TYR A 11 -32.78 10.11 1.49
N LYS A 12 -33.55 9.79 2.53
CA LYS A 12 -33.01 9.49 3.88
C LYS A 12 -32.17 8.22 3.90
N ARG A 13 -32.56 7.18 3.17
CA ARG A 13 -31.76 5.95 3.04
C ARG A 13 -30.47 6.19 2.26
N GLN A 14 -30.50 7.01 1.21
CA GLN A 14 -29.31 7.41 0.48
C GLN A 14 -28.37 8.28 1.34
N LEU A 15 -28.89 9.25 2.10
CA LEU A 15 -28.10 10.03 3.04
C LEU A 15 -27.54 9.16 4.16
N LEU A 16 -28.28 8.21 4.72
CA LEU A 16 -27.80 7.26 5.72
C LEU A 16 -26.74 6.30 5.13
N SER A 17 -26.87 5.90 3.87
CA SER A 17 -25.85 5.07 3.21
C SER A 17 -24.58 5.86 2.92
N LEU A 18 -24.68 7.14 2.54
CA LEU A 18 -23.56 8.05 2.37
C LEU A 18 -22.90 8.38 3.72
N PHE A 19 -23.66 8.61 4.79
CA PHE A 19 -23.12 8.78 6.13
C PHE A 19 -22.46 7.51 6.66
N ASN A 20 -23.02 6.32 6.41
CA ASN A 20 -22.37 5.05 6.77
C ASN A 20 -21.11 4.76 5.94
N SER A 21 -21.05 5.17 4.68
CA SER A 21 -19.85 4.99 3.87
C SER A 21 -18.72 5.94 4.33
N VAL A 22 -19.03 7.16 4.72
CA VAL A 22 -18.05 8.11 5.31
C VAL A 22 -17.54 7.64 6.67
N LEU A 23 -18.38 7.02 7.50
CA LEU A 23 -17.98 6.41 8.77
C LEU A 23 -17.11 5.14 8.60
N LEU A 24 -17.25 4.43 7.45
CA LEU A 24 -16.51 3.19 7.17
C LEU A 24 -15.10 3.44 6.63
N VAL A 25 -14.85 4.57 5.98
CA VAL A 25 -13.58 4.82 5.27
C VAL A 25 -12.66 5.77 6.03
N GLY A 26 -13.19 6.71 6.82
CA GLY A 26 -12.43 7.71 7.56
C GLY A 26 -12.76 9.15 7.15
N GLU A 27 -12.03 10.11 7.70
CA GLU A 27 -12.21 11.54 7.44
C GLU A 27 -11.41 11.98 6.23
N HIS A 28 -12.07 12.57 5.23
CA HIS A 28 -11.42 13.20 4.07
C HIS A 28 -10.77 14.52 4.49
N ARG A 29 -9.51 14.68 4.16
CA ARG A 29 -8.70 15.85 4.49
C ARG A 29 -7.87 16.31 3.31
N THR A 30 -7.49 17.58 3.34
CA THR A 30 -6.55 18.17 2.39
C THR A 30 -5.40 18.87 3.10
N ILE A 31 -4.28 19.00 2.40
CA ILE A 31 -3.13 19.79 2.82
C ILE A 31 -2.50 20.44 1.59
N ILE A 32 -2.04 21.67 1.73
CA ILE A 32 -1.23 22.29 0.68
C ILE A 32 0.22 21.85 0.85
N HIS A 33 0.74 21.16 -0.15
CA HIS A 33 2.13 20.70 -0.20
C HIS A 33 2.78 21.11 -1.51
N GLU A 34 3.90 21.85 -1.43
CA GLU A 34 4.61 22.40 -2.59
C GLU A 34 3.69 23.18 -3.56
N GLY A 35 2.68 23.89 -3.00
CA GLY A 35 1.73 24.69 -3.78
C GLY A 35 0.59 23.89 -4.43
N ILE A 36 0.53 22.57 -4.21
CA ILE A 36 -0.51 21.67 -4.71
C ILE A 36 -1.41 21.28 -3.54
N GLU A 37 -2.73 21.33 -3.74
CA GLU A 37 -3.66 20.73 -2.80
C GLU A 37 -3.61 19.20 -2.95
N ARG A 38 -3.24 18.52 -1.85
CA ARG A 38 -3.14 17.06 -1.77
C ARG A 38 -4.21 16.53 -0.82
N GLU A 39 -4.85 15.47 -1.24
CA GLU A 39 -5.93 14.82 -0.50
C GLU A 39 -5.43 13.58 0.23
N TYR A 40 -6.07 13.25 1.35
CA TYR A 40 -5.87 11.99 2.07
C TYR A 40 -7.08 11.67 2.92
N ILE A 41 -7.22 10.40 3.29
CA ILE A 41 -8.21 9.95 4.26
C ILE A 41 -7.49 9.59 5.55
N LEU A 42 -8.07 9.98 6.67
CA LEU A 42 -7.56 9.72 8.01
C LEU A 42 -8.57 8.88 8.80
N HIS A 43 -8.13 7.73 9.28
CA HIS A 43 -8.88 6.94 10.24
C HIS A 43 -8.15 6.94 11.59
N VAL A 44 -8.82 7.46 12.61
CA VAL A 44 -8.29 7.58 13.97
C VAL A 44 -9.03 6.58 14.87
N PRO A 45 -8.33 5.60 15.47
CA PRO A 45 -8.98 4.59 16.28
C PRO A 45 -9.49 5.16 17.61
N GLU A 46 -10.55 4.56 18.17
CA GLU A 46 -11.12 4.99 19.45
C GLU A 46 -10.14 4.87 20.62
N ASN A 47 -9.21 3.91 20.56
CA ASN A 47 -8.21 3.66 21.60
C ASN A 47 -6.88 4.38 21.37
N LEU A 48 -6.87 5.47 20.56
CA LEU A 48 -5.69 6.26 20.27
C LEU A 48 -5.02 6.76 21.57
N ASN A 49 -3.70 6.71 21.56
CA ASN A 49 -2.88 7.28 22.62
C ASN A 49 -1.60 7.91 22.04
N ASN A 50 -0.84 8.62 22.85
CA ASN A 50 0.33 9.35 22.36
C ASN A 50 1.56 8.47 22.05
N ASP A 51 1.50 7.15 22.28
CA ASP A 51 2.48 6.17 21.82
C ASP A 51 2.04 5.45 20.53
N SER A 52 0.82 5.73 20.03
CA SER A 52 0.29 5.19 18.80
C SER A 52 1.18 5.53 17.59
N SER A 53 1.19 4.62 16.62
CA SER A 53 1.93 4.77 15.37
C SER A 53 1.03 5.27 14.24
N ILE A 54 1.64 5.68 13.14
CA ILE A 54 0.95 6.03 11.89
C ILE A 54 1.25 4.93 10.87
N VAL A 55 0.22 4.40 10.22
CA VAL A 55 0.35 3.42 9.13
C VAL A 55 -0.22 4.01 7.85
N PHE A 56 0.62 4.22 6.86
CA PHE A 56 0.20 4.60 5.53
C PHE A 56 -0.23 3.36 4.75
N VAL A 57 -1.38 3.46 4.08
CA VAL A 57 -1.94 2.41 3.22
C VAL A 57 -2.16 3.02 1.84
N ILE A 58 -1.29 2.66 0.91
CA ILE A 58 -1.08 3.40 -0.34
C ILE A 58 -1.72 2.64 -1.50
N HIS A 59 -2.58 3.31 -2.29
CA HIS A 59 -3.28 2.70 -3.42
C HIS A 59 -2.34 2.43 -4.62
N GLY A 60 -2.77 1.53 -5.50
CA GLY A 60 -2.10 1.24 -6.76
C GLY A 60 -2.37 2.28 -7.84
N TYR A 61 -1.72 2.15 -8.99
CA TYR A 61 -1.97 2.96 -10.18
C TYR A 61 -3.45 2.89 -10.58
N THR A 62 -4.04 4.00 -10.98
CA THR A 62 -5.48 4.20 -11.24
C THR A 62 -6.39 4.08 -10.02
N GLY A 63 -5.85 3.79 -8.83
CA GLY A 63 -6.61 3.60 -7.61
C GLY A 63 -7.03 4.90 -6.92
N SER A 64 -7.62 4.76 -5.73
CA SER A 64 -7.97 5.88 -4.87
C SER A 64 -7.76 5.57 -3.39
N ALA A 65 -7.68 6.63 -2.58
CA ALA A 65 -7.59 6.51 -1.13
C ALA A 65 -8.78 5.74 -0.54
N GLU A 66 -10.01 6.01 -1.02
CA GLU A 66 -11.22 5.28 -0.63
C GLU A 66 -11.16 3.80 -1.04
N GLY A 67 -10.72 3.55 -2.28
CA GLY A 67 -10.62 2.21 -2.82
C GLY A 67 -9.71 1.34 -1.99
N ILE A 68 -8.50 1.79 -1.67
CA ILE A 68 -7.56 1.00 -0.86
C ILE A 68 -7.99 0.89 0.59
N ALA A 69 -8.65 1.91 1.17
CA ALA A 69 -9.18 1.83 2.53
C ALA A 69 -10.24 0.74 2.66
N ALA A 70 -11.16 0.66 1.69
CA ALA A 70 -12.17 -0.40 1.63
C ALA A 70 -11.55 -1.77 1.33
N TYR A 71 -10.60 -1.83 0.38
CA TYR A 71 -10.02 -3.08 -0.10
C TYR A 71 -9.09 -3.74 0.91
N SER A 72 -8.26 -2.96 1.61
CA SER A 72 -7.32 -3.48 2.60
C SER A 72 -7.98 -3.90 3.91
N GLY A 73 -9.14 -3.32 4.26
CA GLY A 73 -9.79 -3.53 5.57
C GLY A 73 -8.97 -3.01 6.75
N MET A 74 -7.99 -2.14 6.51
CA MET A 74 -7.00 -1.71 7.50
C MET A 74 -7.62 -0.93 8.67
N ASN A 75 -8.77 -0.25 8.46
CA ASN A 75 -9.47 0.43 9.56
C ASN A 75 -9.83 -0.52 10.71
N SER A 76 -10.30 -1.73 10.40
CA SER A 76 -10.62 -2.73 11.43
C SER A 76 -9.39 -3.19 12.21
N ILE A 77 -8.23 -3.20 11.56
CA ILE A 77 -6.96 -3.52 12.20
C ILE A 77 -6.51 -2.33 13.05
N ALA A 78 -6.65 -1.10 12.53
CA ALA A 78 -6.33 0.13 13.24
C ALA A 78 -7.12 0.26 14.56
N GLU A 79 -8.42 -0.04 14.54
CA GLU A 79 -9.26 -0.08 15.75
C GLU A 79 -8.76 -1.10 16.78
N ARG A 80 -8.36 -2.29 16.32
CA ARG A 80 -7.89 -3.35 17.20
C ARG A 80 -6.51 -3.06 17.81
N GLU A 81 -5.59 -2.54 16.98
CA GLU A 81 -4.18 -2.38 17.35
C GLU A 81 -3.83 -0.96 17.82
N GLY A 82 -4.72 0.02 17.68
CA GLY A 82 -4.55 1.36 18.20
C GLY A 82 -3.57 2.25 17.42
N PHE A 83 -3.54 2.15 16.09
CA PHE A 83 -2.74 3.02 15.23
C PHE A 83 -3.62 3.91 14.34
N ILE A 84 -3.09 5.04 13.90
CA ILE A 84 -3.75 5.91 12.91
C ILE A 84 -3.50 5.34 11.53
N ALA A 85 -4.57 5.02 10.77
CA ALA A 85 -4.44 4.65 9.36
C ALA A 85 -4.59 5.90 8.46
N VAL A 86 -3.66 6.06 7.52
CA VAL A 86 -3.61 7.19 6.58
C VAL A 86 -3.60 6.65 5.16
N TYR A 87 -4.54 7.13 4.36
CA TYR A 87 -4.69 6.75 2.96
C TYR A 87 -4.43 7.98 2.09
N PRO A 88 -3.18 8.22 1.67
CA PRO A 88 -2.88 9.34 0.79
C PRO A 88 -3.50 9.12 -0.59
N GLN A 89 -3.92 10.22 -1.24
CA GLN A 89 -4.35 10.22 -2.62
C GLN A 89 -3.18 10.61 -3.52
N GLY A 90 -2.89 9.77 -4.50
CA GLY A 90 -1.93 10.05 -5.56
C GLY A 90 -2.40 11.19 -6.48
N THR A 91 -1.46 11.87 -7.11
CA THR A 91 -1.76 12.88 -8.12
C THR A 91 -2.21 12.26 -9.43
N ILE A 92 -2.72 13.06 -10.35
CA ILE A 92 -3.15 12.61 -11.67
C ILE A 92 -2.01 12.79 -12.66
N ASP A 93 -1.68 11.75 -13.41
CA ASP A 93 -0.69 11.77 -14.47
C ASP A 93 -1.22 12.38 -15.78
N SER A 94 -0.40 12.42 -16.82
CA SER A 94 -0.77 12.95 -18.14
C SER A 94 -1.82 12.09 -18.87
N TYR A 95 -2.05 10.85 -18.42
CA TYR A 95 -3.07 9.95 -18.95
C TYR A 95 -4.40 10.01 -18.20
N GLY A 96 -4.48 10.82 -17.14
CA GLY A 96 -5.68 10.95 -16.30
C GLY A 96 -5.79 9.93 -15.18
N ASN A 97 -4.70 9.24 -14.83
CA ASN A 97 -4.67 8.19 -13.82
C ASN A 97 -4.04 8.68 -12.52
N ALA A 98 -4.64 8.31 -11.39
CA ALA A 98 -4.05 8.56 -10.08
C ALA A 98 -2.84 7.65 -9.85
N PHE A 99 -1.73 8.22 -9.34
CA PHE A 99 -0.49 7.51 -9.13
C PHE A 99 0.39 8.18 -8.06
N PHE A 100 1.38 7.41 -7.56
CA PHE A 100 2.53 7.93 -6.83
C PHE A 100 3.77 7.87 -7.71
N ASN A 101 4.58 8.92 -7.67
CA ASN A 101 5.77 9.02 -8.49
C ASN A 101 6.88 8.11 -7.93
N VAL A 102 7.03 6.96 -8.51
CA VAL A 102 8.03 5.93 -8.19
C VAL A 102 9.04 5.72 -9.31
N SER A 103 9.15 6.69 -10.21
CA SER A 103 10.03 6.67 -11.38
C SER A 103 9.60 5.67 -12.46
N TYR A 104 8.30 5.60 -12.74
CA TYR A 104 7.83 4.91 -13.93
C TYR A 104 8.38 5.60 -15.21
N GLU A 105 8.84 4.80 -16.18
CA GLU A 105 9.48 5.35 -17.37
C GLU A 105 8.53 6.21 -18.22
N PHE A 106 7.24 5.84 -18.30
CA PHE A 106 6.25 6.62 -19.03
C PHE A 106 5.87 7.94 -18.33
N ASN A 107 6.40 8.19 -17.13
CA ASN A 107 6.09 9.35 -16.28
C ASN A 107 7.35 10.01 -15.72
N ASP A 108 8.48 9.85 -16.41
CA ASP A 108 9.82 10.32 -16.00
C ASP A 108 9.93 11.86 -15.94
N GLU A 109 9.06 12.58 -16.66
CA GLU A 109 8.96 14.05 -16.61
C GLU A 109 8.22 14.55 -15.34
N SER A 110 7.63 13.67 -14.53
CA SER A 110 6.91 14.08 -13.34
C SER A 110 7.84 14.67 -12.28
N THR A 111 7.54 15.89 -11.85
CA THR A 111 8.26 16.59 -10.76
C THR A 111 7.57 16.44 -9.41
N ILE A 112 6.51 15.64 -9.31
CA ILE A 112 5.75 15.41 -8.08
C ILE A 112 6.63 14.68 -7.08
N ASN A 113 6.71 15.23 -5.86
CA ASN A 113 7.48 14.66 -4.76
C ASN A 113 6.56 14.03 -3.70
N ASP A 114 6.10 12.81 -3.97
CA ASP A 114 5.23 12.07 -3.07
C ASP A 114 5.92 11.67 -1.76
N VAL A 115 7.23 11.46 -1.77
CA VAL A 115 8.01 11.22 -0.55
C VAL A 115 7.90 12.42 0.39
N SER A 116 8.11 13.64 -0.12
CA SER A 116 8.02 14.87 0.66
C SER A 116 6.59 15.08 1.20
N PHE A 117 5.56 14.80 0.39
CA PHE A 117 4.16 14.85 0.82
C PHE A 117 3.88 13.91 1.98
N ILE A 118 4.25 12.63 1.87
CA ILE A 118 4.03 11.64 2.93
C ILE A 118 4.82 12.00 4.20
N ARG A 119 6.03 12.50 4.07
CA ARG A 119 6.83 13.01 5.21
C ARG A 119 6.14 14.19 5.92
N GLU A 120 5.52 15.10 5.17
CA GLU A 120 4.75 16.21 5.75
C GLU A 120 3.49 15.71 6.47
N LEU A 121 2.80 14.68 5.93
CA LEU A 121 1.68 14.04 6.63
C LEU A 121 2.13 13.41 7.96
N VAL A 122 3.26 12.70 8.00
CA VAL A 122 3.80 12.17 9.28
C VAL A 122 3.99 13.28 10.30
N LYS A 123 4.56 14.40 9.89
CA LYS A 123 4.85 15.55 10.77
C LYS A 123 3.56 16.21 11.25
N SER A 124 2.62 16.51 10.33
CA SER A 124 1.36 17.18 10.63
C SER A 124 0.49 16.34 11.57
N ILE A 125 0.29 15.06 11.25
CA ILE A 125 -0.51 14.12 12.04
C ILE A 125 0.12 13.89 13.42
N SER A 126 1.44 13.71 13.49
CA SER A 126 2.14 13.54 14.77
C SER A 126 1.99 14.75 15.67
N HIS A 127 1.98 15.96 15.10
CA HIS A 127 1.76 17.19 15.84
C HIS A 127 0.30 17.31 16.33
N GLU A 128 -0.66 17.07 15.45
CA GLU A 128 -2.10 17.17 15.74
C GLU A 128 -2.51 16.25 16.91
N PHE A 129 -2.06 14.99 16.86
CA PHE A 129 -2.40 13.98 17.87
C PHE A 129 -1.38 13.88 19.02
N ASN A 130 -0.43 14.81 19.08
CA ASN A 130 0.61 14.86 20.11
C ASN A 130 1.33 13.51 20.31
N LEU A 131 1.69 12.86 19.19
CA LEU A 131 2.38 11.58 19.24
C LEU A 131 3.82 11.77 19.73
N LYS A 132 4.22 11.03 20.75
CA LYS A 132 5.56 11.10 21.37
C LYS A 132 6.66 10.65 20.43
N ARG A 133 6.36 9.66 19.59
CA ARG A 133 7.31 9.07 18.65
C ARG A 133 6.77 9.26 17.24
N LYS A 134 7.56 9.89 16.39
CA LYS A 134 7.26 10.00 14.96
C LYS A 134 7.57 8.66 14.27
N LYS A 135 6.81 7.61 14.63
CA LYS A 135 6.96 6.28 14.03
C LYS A 135 5.92 6.11 12.95
N ALA A 136 6.37 5.95 11.73
CA ALA A 136 5.53 5.65 10.60
C ALA A 136 5.85 4.24 10.05
N PHE A 137 4.83 3.62 9.50
CA PHE A 137 4.89 2.38 8.75
C PHE A 137 4.20 2.61 7.41
N ALA A 138 4.59 1.88 6.38
CA ALA A 138 3.93 1.97 5.09
C ALA A 138 3.60 0.57 4.56
N THR A 139 2.43 0.46 3.99
CA THR A 139 2.01 -0.65 3.14
C THR A 139 1.27 -0.09 1.94
N GLY A 140 1.18 -0.85 0.88
CA GLY A 140 0.45 -0.42 -0.29
C GLY A 140 0.49 -1.50 -1.35
N MET A 141 -0.39 -1.40 -2.32
CA MET A 141 -0.51 -2.38 -3.39
C MET A 141 0.04 -1.83 -4.70
N SER A 142 0.75 -2.66 -5.48
CA SER A 142 1.23 -2.27 -6.81
C SER A 142 2.08 -1.00 -6.73
N ASN A 143 1.72 0.08 -7.43
CA ASN A 143 2.35 1.40 -7.31
C ASN A 143 2.47 1.87 -5.84
N GLY A 144 1.51 1.56 -4.97
CA GLY A 144 1.61 1.82 -3.52
C GLY A 144 2.64 0.92 -2.82
N GLY A 145 2.86 -0.30 -3.31
CA GLY A 145 3.93 -1.19 -2.85
C GLY A 145 5.31 -0.65 -3.24
N GLU A 146 5.45 -0.19 -4.47
CA GLU A 146 6.67 0.47 -4.97
C GLU A 146 6.96 1.77 -4.21
N MET A 147 5.92 2.55 -3.89
CA MET A 147 6.04 3.71 -3.02
C MET A 147 6.51 3.32 -1.61
N SER A 148 6.10 2.16 -1.09
CA SER A 148 6.58 1.65 0.20
C SER A 148 8.08 1.32 0.16
N TYR A 149 8.59 0.73 -0.92
CA TYR A 149 10.02 0.55 -1.13
C TYR A 149 10.76 1.90 -1.23
N LEU A 150 10.19 2.86 -1.96
CA LEU A 150 10.77 4.20 -2.09
C LEU A 150 10.90 4.89 -0.72
N LEU A 151 9.88 4.76 0.14
CA LEU A 151 9.91 5.30 1.51
C LEU A 151 10.95 4.59 2.38
N ALA A 152 11.13 3.27 2.27
CA ALA A 152 12.19 2.55 2.96
C ALA A 152 13.57 3.08 2.57
N CYS A 153 13.80 3.28 1.26
CA CYS A 153 15.08 3.74 0.74
C CYS A 153 15.41 5.21 1.05
N THR A 154 14.39 6.09 1.12
CA THR A 154 14.61 7.55 1.17
C THR A 154 14.22 8.19 2.51
N SER A 155 13.51 7.47 3.37
CA SER A 155 12.91 8.00 4.61
C SER A 155 13.07 7.05 5.81
N SER A 156 14.18 6.31 5.87
CA SER A 156 14.52 5.38 6.95
C SER A 156 14.62 6.04 8.35
N ASP A 157 14.74 7.36 8.40
CA ASP A 157 14.65 8.16 9.63
C ASP A 157 13.24 8.15 10.23
N LEU A 158 12.21 8.05 9.41
CA LEU A 158 10.80 8.09 9.83
C LEU A 158 10.13 6.72 9.79
N PHE A 159 10.35 5.95 8.72
CA PHE A 159 9.70 4.66 8.54
C PHE A 159 10.44 3.55 9.29
N LYS A 160 9.68 2.78 10.07
CA LYS A 160 10.21 1.73 10.96
C LYS A 160 10.01 0.31 10.42
N ALA A 161 9.12 0.14 9.48
CA ALA A 161 9.01 -1.02 8.59
C ALA A 161 8.11 -0.66 7.40
N VAL A 162 8.25 -1.42 6.33
CA VAL A 162 7.35 -1.36 5.17
C VAL A 162 6.85 -2.75 4.81
N ALA A 163 5.62 -2.81 4.29
CA ALA A 163 5.01 -4.06 3.84
C ALA A 163 4.41 -3.88 2.43
N PRO A 164 5.23 -3.90 1.36
CA PRO A 164 4.75 -3.88 -0.01
C PRO A 164 3.84 -5.08 -0.31
N VAL A 165 2.80 -4.86 -1.12
CA VAL A 165 1.90 -5.91 -1.60
C VAL A 165 1.83 -5.83 -3.13
N ALA A 166 2.20 -6.88 -3.82
CA ALA A 166 2.26 -6.94 -5.28
C ALA A 166 3.01 -5.73 -5.88
N GLY A 167 4.03 -5.22 -5.17
CA GLY A 167 4.93 -4.16 -5.59
C GLY A 167 6.26 -4.72 -6.07
N VAL A 168 7.04 -3.91 -6.79
CA VAL A 168 8.35 -4.29 -7.31
C VAL A 168 9.41 -3.26 -6.98
N LEU A 169 10.67 -3.67 -6.89
CA LEU A 169 11.78 -2.75 -6.71
C LEU A 169 12.26 -2.23 -8.07
N MET A 170 11.89 -0.98 -8.39
CA MET A 170 12.34 -0.33 -9.61
C MET A 170 13.87 -0.25 -9.65
N LYS A 171 14.45 -0.49 -10.83
CA LYS A 171 15.91 -0.48 -11.02
C LYS A 171 16.53 0.83 -10.59
N GLY A 172 15.98 1.97 -11.03
CA GLY A 172 16.49 3.29 -10.67
C GLY A 172 16.43 3.56 -9.16
N LEU A 173 15.43 3.02 -8.47
CA LEU A 173 15.32 3.12 -7.02
C LEU A 173 16.41 2.29 -6.31
N LYS A 174 16.65 1.05 -6.76
CA LYS A 174 17.70 0.21 -6.19
C LYS A 174 19.07 0.88 -6.28
N ASP A 175 19.36 1.47 -7.44
CA ASP A 175 20.65 2.12 -7.72
C ASP A 175 20.87 3.37 -6.83
N SER A 176 19.79 4.05 -6.44
CA SER A 176 19.79 5.28 -5.63
C SER A 176 19.40 5.07 -4.16
N CYS A 177 19.19 3.83 -3.73
CA CYS A 177 18.69 3.52 -2.38
C CYS A 177 19.77 3.80 -1.32
N GLU A 178 19.62 4.90 -0.59
CA GLU A 178 20.50 5.31 0.51
C GLU A 178 19.87 4.92 1.86
N LEU A 179 20.06 3.67 2.27
CA LEU A 179 19.62 3.19 3.57
C LEU A 179 20.55 3.71 4.68
N ASN A 180 20.15 4.79 5.34
CA ASN A 180 20.89 5.33 6.49
C ASN A 180 20.73 4.45 7.74
N SER A 181 19.67 3.67 7.81
CA SER A 181 19.42 2.63 8.82
C SER A 181 18.58 1.53 8.19
N PRO A 182 18.71 0.27 8.65
CA PRO A 182 17.84 -0.81 8.20
C PRO A 182 16.37 -0.48 8.44
N VAL A 183 15.53 -0.74 7.44
CA VAL A 183 14.06 -0.68 7.52
C VAL A 183 13.54 -2.07 7.19
N PRO A 184 12.97 -2.80 8.15
CA PRO A 184 12.37 -4.10 7.90
C PRO A 184 11.41 -4.06 6.70
N VAL A 185 11.52 -5.07 5.84
CA VAL A 185 10.69 -5.22 4.64
C VAL A 185 9.90 -6.51 4.74
N PHE A 186 8.61 -6.44 4.48
CA PHE A 186 7.74 -7.61 4.39
C PHE A 186 6.98 -7.60 3.08
N GLU A 187 7.54 -8.21 2.05
CA GLU A 187 6.89 -8.33 0.74
C GLU A 187 5.82 -9.44 0.74
N ILE A 188 4.70 -9.18 0.07
CA ILE A 188 3.62 -10.15 -0.13
C ILE A 188 3.28 -10.18 -1.62
N HIS A 189 3.56 -11.32 -2.29
CA HIS A 189 3.45 -11.39 -3.75
C HIS A 189 2.94 -12.74 -4.26
N GLY A 190 2.15 -12.69 -5.33
CA GLY A 190 1.67 -13.86 -6.06
C GLY A 190 2.60 -14.25 -7.20
N THR A 191 2.92 -15.54 -7.36
CA THR A 191 3.83 -16.01 -8.43
C THR A 191 3.19 -15.99 -9.83
N ALA A 192 1.87 -15.86 -9.94
CA ALA A 192 1.15 -15.71 -11.20
C ALA A 192 0.61 -14.27 -11.41
N ASP A 193 1.25 -13.29 -10.75
CA ASP A 193 0.98 -11.88 -11.01
C ASP A 193 1.41 -11.52 -12.42
N LYS A 194 0.47 -10.97 -13.22
CA LYS A 194 0.69 -10.59 -14.63
C LYS A 194 0.87 -9.08 -14.82
N ILE A 195 0.78 -8.30 -13.73
CA ILE A 195 0.93 -6.84 -13.75
C ILE A 195 2.31 -6.47 -13.19
N SER A 196 2.57 -6.85 -11.95
CA SER A 196 3.87 -6.73 -11.31
C SER A 196 4.51 -8.12 -11.30
N LEU A 197 5.26 -8.45 -12.35
CA LEU A 197 5.76 -9.80 -12.58
C LEU A 197 6.68 -10.26 -11.43
N PHE A 198 6.37 -11.42 -10.85
CA PHE A 198 7.22 -12.03 -9.81
C PHE A 198 8.67 -12.24 -10.30
N GLU A 199 8.83 -12.63 -11.57
CA GLU A 199 10.13 -12.85 -12.23
C GLU A 199 10.81 -11.55 -12.67
N GLY A 200 10.20 -10.38 -12.40
CA GLY A 200 10.74 -9.09 -12.80
C GLY A 200 10.56 -8.77 -14.29
N ASP A 201 10.86 -7.52 -14.63
CA ASP A 201 10.93 -7.03 -16.01
C ASP A 201 12.15 -6.12 -16.18
N PHE A 202 13.32 -6.72 -16.18
CA PHE A 202 14.58 -5.98 -16.26
C PHE A 202 14.80 -5.29 -17.61
N ASN A 203 14.12 -5.74 -18.65
CA ASN A 203 14.18 -5.18 -20.01
C ASN A 203 13.07 -4.18 -20.30
N ASN A 204 12.14 -3.95 -19.35
CA ASN A 204 10.99 -3.06 -19.51
C ASN A 204 10.10 -3.46 -20.70
N GLU A 205 9.75 -4.74 -20.82
CA GLU A 205 8.89 -5.25 -21.90
C GLU A 205 7.41 -4.83 -21.69
N GLU A 206 6.98 -4.68 -20.42
CA GLU A 206 5.63 -4.24 -20.03
C GLU A 206 5.47 -2.72 -20.01
N GLY A 207 6.55 -1.94 -20.08
CA GLY A 207 6.52 -0.48 -20.21
C GLY A 207 6.39 0.33 -18.91
N TRP A 208 6.43 -0.32 -17.74
CA TRP A 208 6.40 0.37 -16.44
C TRP A 208 7.75 1.02 -16.07
N GLY A 209 8.84 0.58 -16.70
CA GLY A 209 10.22 0.82 -16.32
C GLY A 209 10.85 -0.49 -15.84
N ALA A 210 12.16 -0.61 -15.98
CA ALA A 210 12.87 -1.82 -15.57
C ALA A 210 12.81 -2.05 -14.05
N TYR A 211 12.53 -3.28 -13.62
CA TYR A 211 12.49 -3.68 -12.22
C TYR A 211 13.03 -5.10 -12.01
N TYR A 212 13.45 -5.37 -10.77
CA TYR A 212 14.02 -6.65 -10.37
C TYR A 212 12.95 -7.69 -10.08
N ASP A 213 13.30 -8.97 -10.22
CA ASP A 213 12.52 -10.08 -9.68
C ASP A 213 12.44 -10.01 -8.15
N LEU A 214 11.42 -10.66 -7.58
CA LEU A 214 11.16 -10.58 -6.14
C LEU A 214 12.27 -11.25 -5.31
N PRO A 215 12.80 -12.44 -5.68
CA PRO A 215 13.95 -13.01 -4.97
C PRO A 215 15.15 -12.06 -4.91
N SER A 216 15.54 -11.45 -6.04
CA SER A 216 16.63 -10.47 -6.08
C SER A 216 16.34 -9.20 -5.27
N THR A 217 15.07 -8.80 -5.19
CA THR A 217 14.63 -7.67 -4.35
C THR A 217 14.81 -7.99 -2.87
N ILE A 218 14.40 -9.17 -2.42
CA ILE A 218 14.53 -9.62 -1.04
C ILE A 218 16.02 -9.80 -0.66
N ASP A 219 16.79 -10.43 -1.54
CA ASP A 219 18.24 -10.62 -1.32
C ASP A 219 18.96 -9.26 -1.26
N PHE A 220 18.57 -8.25 -2.04
CA PHE A 220 19.13 -6.89 -1.97
C PHE A 220 19.01 -6.29 -0.56
N PHE A 221 17.82 -6.32 0.05
CA PHE A 221 17.63 -5.79 1.40
C PHE A 221 18.35 -6.65 2.45
N ALA A 222 18.31 -7.98 2.31
CA ALA A 222 18.98 -8.90 3.22
C ALA A 222 20.50 -8.69 3.21
N GLU A 223 21.13 -8.54 2.04
CA GLU A 223 22.56 -8.25 1.88
C GLU A 223 22.93 -6.88 2.45
N ARG A 224 22.12 -5.85 2.18
CA ARG A 224 22.34 -4.48 2.70
C ARG A 224 22.31 -4.44 4.22
N TYR A 225 21.48 -5.28 4.86
CA TYR A 225 21.39 -5.36 6.32
C TYR A 225 22.32 -6.43 6.90
N GLN A 226 23.10 -7.11 6.07
CA GLN A 226 24.05 -8.17 6.46
C GLN A 226 23.34 -9.32 7.22
N LEU A 227 22.13 -9.68 6.78
CA LEU A 227 21.35 -10.77 7.34
C LEU A 227 21.95 -12.11 6.85
N VAL A 228 22.49 -12.89 7.76
CA VAL A 228 23.27 -14.10 7.43
C VAL A 228 22.46 -15.39 7.46
N ASN A 229 21.27 -15.36 8.09
CA ASN A 229 20.40 -16.51 8.19
C ASN A 229 19.22 -16.39 7.21
N LYS A 230 18.82 -17.53 6.63
CA LYS A 230 17.66 -17.62 5.73
C LYS A 230 16.86 -18.88 6.05
N SER A 231 15.54 -18.77 6.07
CA SER A 231 14.65 -19.91 6.14
C SER A 231 13.46 -19.71 5.19
N VAL A 232 12.98 -20.82 4.61
CA VAL A 232 11.74 -20.87 3.83
C VAL A 232 10.86 -21.96 4.41
N LYS A 233 9.63 -21.61 4.76
CA LYS A 233 8.66 -22.53 5.34
C LYS A 233 7.32 -22.40 4.66
N GLN A 234 6.74 -23.52 4.23
CA GLN A 234 5.34 -23.54 3.83
C GLN A 234 4.46 -23.36 5.06
N ILE A 235 3.60 -22.34 5.06
CA ILE A 235 2.71 -21.98 6.17
C ILE A 235 1.25 -22.33 5.90
N THR A 236 0.88 -22.50 4.63
CA THR A 236 -0.44 -23.00 4.21
C THR A 236 -0.28 -24.04 3.11
N SER A 237 -1.27 -24.92 2.98
CA SER A 237 -1.35 -25.86 1.84
C SER A 237 -2.79 -26.01 1.39
N LYS A 238 -2.98 -26.38 0.15
CA LYS A 238 -4.30 -26.69 -0.43
C LYS A 238 -5.02 -27.84 0.32
N GLU A 239 -4.27 -28.73 0.91
CA GLU A 239 -4.81 -29.82 1.74
C GLU A 239 -5.50 -29.30 3.02
N SER A 240 -5.12 -28.13 3.52
CA SER A 240 -5.76 -27.46 4.66
C SER A 240 -7.01 -26.66 4.26
N GLY A 241 -7.43 -26.67 2.99
CA GLY A 241 -8.56 -25.91 2.47
C GLY A 241 -8.21 -24.49 2.07
N ALA A 242 -6.93 -24.13 2.04
CA ALA A 242 -6.48 -22.85 1.48
C ALA A 242 -6.55 -22.89 -0.05
N ASP A 243 -6.90 -21.77 -0.67
CA ASP A 243 -6.94 -21.64 -2.14
C ASP A 243 -5.53 -21.74 -2.77
N TYR A 244 -4.50 -21.34 -2.00
CA TYR A 244 -3.12 -21.23 -2.45
C TYR A 244 -2.15 -21.81 -1.41
N ASP A 245 -1.00 -22.32 -1.90
CA ASP A 245 0.15 -22.60 -1.05
C ASP A 245 0.89 -21.27 -0.78
N ILE A 246 1.20 -21.00 0.49
CA ILE A 246 1.94 -19.81 0.89
C ILE A 246 3.25 -20.26 1.54
N PHE A 247 4.33 -19.70 1.03
CA PHE A 247 5.67 -19.88 1.59
C PHE A 247 6.12 -18.62 2.30
N PHE A 248 6.53 -18.76 3.54
CA PHE A 248 7.14 -17.70 4.34
C PHE A 248 8.65 -17.82 4.22
N GLU A 249 9.25 -16.84 3.61
CA GLU A 249 10.69 -16.64 3.56
C GLU A 249 11.09 -15.57 4.58
N ARG A 250 12.12 -15.86 5.36
CA ARG A 250 12.65 -14.98 6.41
C ARG A 250 14.16 -14.90 6.31
N HIS A 251 14.68 -13.68 6.35
CA HIS A 251 16.09 -13.37 6.47
C HIS A 251 16.34 -12.63 7.78
N TRP A 252 17.35 -13.03 8.57
CA TRP A 252 17.65 -12.41 9.85
C TRP A 252 19.11 -12.61 10.26
N THR A 253 19.52 -11.91 11.29
CA THR A 253 20.72 -12.19 12.09
C THR A 253 20.37 -12.02 13.56
N ASP A 254 21.09 -12.71 14.44
CA ASP A 254 20.77 -12.72 15.89
C ASP A 254 21.09 -11.39 16.56
N ASP A 255 21.92 -10.55 15.93
CA ASP A 255 22.38 -9.27 16.46
C ASP A 255 21.51 -8.07 16.07
N LEU A 256 20.51 -8.24 15.17
CA LEU A 256 19.61 -7.19 14.71
C LEU A 256 18.16 -7.58 14.92
N GLU A 257 17.31 -6.59 15.25
CA GLU A 257 15.85 -6.76 15.30
C GLU A 257 15.21 -6.62 13.91
N GLU A 258 15.92 -5.97 12.98
CA GLU A 258 15.43 -5.74 11.63
C GLU A 258 15.59 -7.00 10.79
N GLU A 259 14.50 -7.41 10.17
CA GLU A 259 14.41 -8.61 9.35
C GLU A 259 13.84 -8.27 7.96
N VAL A 260 14.06 -9.16 7.01
CA VAL A 260 13.42 -9.11 5.69
C VAL A 260 12.60 -10.36 5.49
N TRP A 261 11.32 -10.19 5.15
CA TRP A 261 10.33 -11.24 5.01
C TRP A 261 9.68 -11.20 3.63
N MET A 262 9.27 -12.38 3.15
CA MET A 262 8.42 -12.50 1.97
C MET A 262 7.35 -13.57 2.19
N TYR A 263 6.10 -13.23 1.89
CA TYR A 263 5.06 -14.21 1.61
C TYR A 263 4.95 -14.40 0.10
N ARG A 264 5.40 -15.56 -0.35
CA ARG A 264 5.24 -15.99 -1.73
C ARG A 264 3.98 -16.85 -1.84
N ILE A 265 3.02 -16.39 -2.63
CA ILE A 265 1.72 -17.04 -2.82
C ILE A 265 1.75 -17.76 -4.17
N GLU A 266 1.86 -19.10 -4.15
CA GLU A 266 1.95 -19.89 -5.38
C GLU A 266 0.67 -19.83 -6.19
N GLY A 267 0.76 -19.37 -7.44
CA GLY A 267 -0.38 -19.14 -8.32
C GLY A 267 -1.23 -17.93 -7.95
N GLY A 268 -0.83 -17.16 -6.92
CA GLY A 268 -1.47 -15.90 -6.54
C GLY A 268 -1.33 -14.87 -7.66
N ARG A 269 -2.38 -14.06 -7.86
CA ARG A 269 -2.45 -13.00 -8.85
C ARG A 269 -2.20 -11.63 -8.23
N HIS A 270 -2.39 -10.56 -9.04
CA HIS A 270 -2.27 -9.16 -8.61
C HIS A 270 -3.44 -8.75 -7.71
N VAL A 271 -3.41 -9.10 -6.43
CA VAL A 271 -4.49 -8.86 -5.47
C VAL A 271 -3.96 -8.54 -4.07
N TRP A 272 -4.78 -7.85 -3.25
CA TRP A 272 -4.55 -7.73 -1.82
C TRP A 272 -5.00 -9.03 -1.12
N PRO A 273 -4.08 -9.83 -0.57
CA PRO A 273 -4.42 -11.13 0.01
C PRO A 273 -5.35 -11.00 1.21
N GLY A 274 -6.29 -11.95 1.32
CA GLY A 274 -7.24 -12.00 2.43
C GLY A 274 -8.38 -11.00 2.35
N SER A 275 -8.42 -10.16 1.32
CA SER A 275 -9.57 -9.29 1.09
C SER A 275 -10.83 -10.14 0.84
N LYS A 276 -11.90 -9.83 1.60
CA LYS A 276 -13.23 -10.39 1.33
C LYS A 276 -13.91 -9.69 0.16
N PHE A 277 -13.37 -8.57 -0.24
CA PHE A 277 -13.88 -7.73 -1.30
C PHE A 277 -13.36 -8.25 -2.63
N LYS A 278 -14.26 -8.85 -3.39
CA LYS A 278 -14.02 -9.20 -4.79
C LYS A 278 -14.39 -7.98 -5.61
N TRP A 279 -13.43 -7.12 -5.92
CA TRP A 279 -13.67 -5.86 -6.62
C TRP A 279 -14.44 -6.03 -7.94
N TRP A 280 -14.30 -7.18 -8.60
CA TRP A 280 -15.06 -7.52 -9.81
C TRP A 280 -16.55 -7.85 -9.55
N ASP A 281 -16.95 -8.12 -8.31
CA ASP A 281 -18.35 -8.35 -7.94
C ASP A 281 -19.05 -7.03 -7.54
N ASP A 282 -18.30 -5.95 -7.30
CA ASP A 282 -18.83 -4.64 -6.93
C ASP A 282 -19.08 -3.77 -8.18
N PRO A 283 -20.36 -3.38 -8.45
CA PRO A 283 -20.69 -2.46 -9.55
C PRO A 283 -19.99 -1.11 -9.45
N LEU A 284 -19.67 -0.62 -8.24
CA LEU A 284 -18.96 0.63 -8.02
C LEU A 284 -17.46 0.45 -8.29
N ALA A 285 -16.87 -0.67 -7.88
CA ALA A 285 -15.49 -0.98 -8.19
C ALA A 285 -15.25 -1.10 -9.71
N ARG A 286 -16.20 -1.68 -10.46
CA ARG A 286 -16.16 -1.69 -11.94
C ARG A 286 -16.19 -0.29 -12.55
N LEU A 287 -16.82 0.68 -11.91
CA LEU A 287 -16.83 2.09 -12.33
C LEU A 287 -15.49 2.79 -12.07
N TYR A 288 -14.79 2.42 -10.99
CA TYR A 288 -13.51 3.04 -10.60
C TYR A 288 -12.28 2.35 -11.22
N PHE A 289 -12.35 1.04 -11.43
CA PHE A 289 -11.21 0.24 -11.92
C PHE A 289 -11.36 -0.26 -13.36
N GLY A 290 -12.46 0.17 -14.06
CA GLY A 290 -12.78 -0.30 -15.40
C GLY A 290 -13.38 -1.71 -15.41
N SER A 291 -13.99 -2.09 -16.53
CA SER A 291 -14.39 -3.47 -16.79
C SER A 291 -13.13 -4.29 -17.15
N GLY A 292 -12.27 -4.52 -16.16
CA GLY A 292 -11.13 -5.41 -16.33
C GLY A 292 -11.64 -6.78 -16.79
N ASN A 293 -11.11 -7.27 -17.89
CA ASN A 293 -11.35 -8.62 -18.37
C ASN A 293 -11.14 -9.60 -17.20
N GLU A 294 -11.93 -10.67 -17.17
CA GLU A 294 -11.86 -11.77 -16.18
C GLU A 294 -10.48 -12.44 -16.08
N ASP A 295 -9.48 -11.93 -16.81
CA ASP A 295 -8.11 -12.44 -16.94
C ASP A 295 -7.04 -11.60 -16.22
N ILE A 296 -7.43 -10.54 -15.43
CA ILE A 296 -6.48 -9.78 -14.62
C ILE A 296 -6.44 -10.29 -13.18
#